data_e1db030ffccd6af9bf3b620e1317bbcd
#
_entry.id   e1db030ffccd6af9bf3b620e1317bbcd
#
_cell.length_a   1.000
_cell.length_b   1.000
_cell.length_c   1.000
_cell.angle_alpha   90.00
_cell.angle_beta   90.00
_cell.angle_gamma   90.00
#
_symmetry.space_group_name_H-M   'P 1'
#
loop_
_entity.id
_entity.type
_entity.pdbx_description
1 polymer ?
#
loop_
_entity_poly.entity_id
_entity_poly.type
_entity_poly.pdbx_seq_one_letter_code
_entity_poly.pdbx_strand_id
1 'polypeptide(L)'
;MFPQFVKEAESRITVMGWESLQVPAGTFQALKMSKVSNKNWSPFPGQSVASKRVTHFWYVPALRTFARYETLEVTQRGEVLADQTWELDSFKLH
;
A
#
# COMPACT_ATOMS: atom_id res chain seq x y z
N MET A 1 -22.94 -5.91 18.81
CA MET A 1 -22.98 -6.23 17.40
C MET A 1 -22.16 -5.27 16.58
N PHE A 2 -21.59 -5.74 15.52
CA PHE A 2 -20.69 -4.95 14.72
C PHE A 2 -21.41 -4.23 13.62
N PRO A 3 -21.26 -2.93 13.55
CA PRO A 3 -21.89 -2.16 12.49
C PRO A 3 -21.26 -2.40 11.13
N GLN A 4 -20.01 -2.86 11.11
CA GLN A 4 -19.29 -3.04 9.86
C GLN A 4 -18.44 -4.28 9.89
N PHE A 5 -18.38 -4.96 8.75
CA PHE A 5 -17.38 -5.98 8.53
C PHE A 5 -16.48 -5.54 7.40
N VAL A 6 -15.19 -5.57 7.63
CA VAL A 6 -14.20 -5.43 6.58
C VAL A 6 -13.55 -6.78 6.43
N LYS A 7 -13.78 -7.39 5.28
CA LYS A 7 -13.19 -8.67 4.97
C LYS A 7 -12.27 -8.53 3.78
N GLU A 8 -11.01 -8.87 4.00
CA GLU A 8 -10.05 -8.93 2.91
C GLU A 8 -10.22 -10.27 2.22
N ALA A 9 -10.80 -10.23 1.02
CA ALA A 9 -11.14 -11.44 0.30
C ALA A 9 -9.94 -12.09 -0.34
N GLU A 10 -8.99 -11.27 -0.79
CA GLU A 10 -7.81 -11.75 -1.50
C GLU A 10 -6.70 -10.73 -1.38
N SER A 11 -5.48 -11.23 -1.22
CA SER A 11 -4.29 -10.40 -1.16
C SER A 11 -3.17 -11.06 -1.94
N ARG A 12 -2.50 -10.29 -2.79
CA ARG A 12 -1.40 -10.80 -3.60
C ARG A 12 -0.24 -9.83 -3.58
N ILE A 13 0.96 -10.36 -3.34
CA ILE A 13 2.20 -9.59 -3.36
C ILE A 13 2.99 -10.01 -4.60
N THR A 14 3.44 -9.02 -5.37
CA THR A 14 4.23 -9.24 -6.57
C THR A 14 5.54 -8.46 -6.45
N VAL A 15 6.64 -9.13 -6.69
CA VAL A 15 7.95 -8.47 -6.79
C VAL A 15 8.07 -7.92 -8.20
N MET A 16 8.26 -6.61 -8.32
CA MET A 16 8.28 -5.94 -9.61
C MET A 16 9.69 -5.75 -10.17
N GLY A 17 10.70 -5.77 -9.31
CA GLY A 17 12.09 -5.69 -9.73
C GLY A 17 12.84 -4.57 -9.04
N TRP A 18 14.11 -4.44 -9.42
CA TRP A 18 15.00 -3.42 -8.87
C TRP A 18 14.85 -2.12 -9.63
N GLU A 19 14.89 -1.02 -8.91
CA GLU A 19 14.93 0.30 -9.53
C GLU A 19 15.66 1.30 -8.65
N SER A 20 16.13 2.38 -9.26
CA SER A 20 16.73 3.47 -8.53
C SER A 20 15.62 4.30 -7.91
N LEU A 21 15.66 4.49 -6.60
CA LEU A 21 14.67 5.25 -5.85
C LEU A 21 15.29 6.51 -5.29
N GLN A 22 14.68 7.65 -5.59
CA GLN A 22 15.08 8.92 -5.01
C GLN A 22 14.02 9.37 -4.00
N VAL A 23 14.45 9.56 -2.76
CA VAL A 23 13.63 10.06 -1.66
C VAL A 23 14.40 11.17 -0.96
N PRO A 24 13.77 11.94 -0.05
CA PRO A 24 14.49 13.00 0.66
C PRO A 24 15.77 12.53 1.36
N ALA A 25 15.79 11.29 1.83
CA ALA A 25 16.98 10.73 2.48
C ALA A 25 18.13 10.42 1.52
N GLY A 26 17.89 10.40 0.21
CA GLY A 26 18.92 10.12 -0.80
C GLY A 26 18.43 9.24 -1.93
N THR A 27 19.38 8.73 -2.72
CA THR A 27 19.10 7.85 -3.85
C THR A 27 19.65 6.46 -3.54
N PHE A 28 18.80 5.44 -3.74
CA PHE A 28 19.13 4.07 -3.35
C PHE A 28 18.65 3.09 -4.40
N GLN A 29 19.30 1.93 -4.45
CA GLN A 29 18.75 0.78 -5.17
C GLN A 29 17.66 0.15 -4.32
N ALA A 30 16.49 0.01 -4.85
CA ALA A 30 15.33 -0.49 -4.12
C ALA A 30 14.66 -1.63 -4.87
N LEU A 31 14.11 -2.56 -4.10
CA LEU A 31 13.28 -3.62 -4.65
C LEU A 31 11.83 -3.18 -4.54
N LYS A 32 11.19 -2.97 -5.68
CA LYS A 32 9.80 -2.55 -5.75
C LYS A 32 8.89 -3.76 -5.67
N MET A 33 7.91 -3.69 -4.78
CA MET A 33 6.90 -4.70 -4.61
C MET A 33 5.53 -4.06 -4.66
N SER A 34 4.55 -4.84 -5.09
CA SER A 34 3.16 -4.40 -5.15
C SER A 34 2.29 -5.36 -4.37
N LYS A 35 1.40 -4.85 -3.57
CA LYS A 35 0.38 -5.63 -2.88
C LYS A 35 -0.99 -5.16 -3.33
N VAL A 36 -1.80 -6.10 -3.81
CA VAL A 36 -3.18 -5.83 -4.21
C VAL A 36 -4.09 -6.59 -3.26
N SER A 37 -5.02 -5.89 -2.65
CA SER A 37 -6.01 -6.48 -1.76
C SER A 37 -7.39 -6.09 -2.22
N ASN A 38 -8.29 -7.08 -2.29
CA ASN A 38 -9.69 -6.84 -2.55
C ASN A 38 -10.43 -6.94 -1.24
N LYS A 39 -11.29 -5.98 -0.96
CA LYS A 39 -12.05 -5.90 0.30
C LYS A 39 -13.51 -5.77 0.02
N ASN A 40 -14.32 -6.43 0.85
CA ASN A 40 -15.76 -6.23 0.87
C ASN A 40 -16.15 -5.79 2.26
N TRP A 41 -16.97 -4.78 2.36
CA TRP A 41 -17.45 -4.30 3.64
C TRP A 41 -18.89 -3.83 3.52
N SER A 42 -19.59 -3.86 4.64
CA SER A 42 -21.02 -3.57 4.68
C SER A 42 -21.26 -2.41 5.66
N PRO A 43 -21.39 -1.16 5.15
CA PRO A 43 -21.66 -0.03 6.04
C PRO A 43 -23.07 -0.09 6.63
N PHE A 44 -23.99 -0.76 5.94
CA PHE A 44 -25.37 -0.92 6.39
C PHE A 44 -25.85 -2.33 6.11
N PRO A 45 -26.83 -2.82 6.89
CA PRO A 45 -27.46 -4.10 6.58
C PRO A 45 -28.01 -4.14 5.15
N GLY A 46 -27.71 -5.21 4.45
CA GLY A 46 -28.16 -5.40 3.08
C GLY A 46 -27.35 -4.66 2.03
N GLN A 47 -26.31 -3.92 2.43
CA GLN A 47 -25.43 -3.24 1.49
C GLN A 47 -24.03 -3.80 1.59
N SER A 48 -23.39 -3.91 0.45
CA SER A 48 -22.02 -4.37 0.35
C SER A 48 -21.24 -3.47 -0.58
N VAL A 49 -20.06 -3.04 -0.16
CA VAL A 49 -19.18 -2.20 -0.96
C VAL A 49 -17.88 -2.97 -1.18
N ALA A 50 -17.51 -3.12 -2.44
CA ALA A 50 -16.24 -3.69 -2.81
C ALA A 50 -15.23 -2.58 -3.05
N SER A 51 -14.01 -2.76 -2.56
CA SER A 51 -12.93 -1.85 -2.82
C SER A 51 -11.66 -2.62 -3.15
N LYS A 52 -10.74 -1.95 -3.82
CA LYS A 52 -9.44 -2.49 -4.17
C LYS A 52 -8.37 -1.56 -3.61
N ARG A 53 -7.47 -2.13 -2.85
CA ARG A 53 -6.33 -1.40 -2.31
C ARG A 53 -5.08 -1.87 -3.00
N VAL A 54 -4.34 -0.94 -3.56
CA VAL A 54 -3.04 -1.21 -4.18
C VAL A 54 -1.99 -0.47 -3.39
N THR A 55 -0.99 -1.18 -2.92
CA THR A 55 0.12 -0.60 -2.17
C THR A 55 1.42 -0.97 -2.89
N HIS A 56 2.24 0.03 -3.17
CA HIS A 56 3.57 -0.16 -3.71
C HIS A 56 4.59 0.09 -2.60
N PHE A 57 5.56 -0.79 -2.49
CA PHE A 57 6.62 -0.70 -1.49
C PHE A 57 7.96 -0.66 -2.18
N TRP A 58 8.88 0.13 -1.66
CA TRP A 58 10.27 0.15 -2.12
C TRP A 58 11.16 -0.20 -0.94
N TYR A 59 11.69 -1.41 -0.97
CA TYR A 59 12.60 -1.90 0.05
C TYR A 59 14.04 -1.61 -0.33
N VAL A 60 14.81 -1.00 0.56
CA VAL A 60 16.22 -0.66 0.34
C VAL A 60 17.07 -1.56 1.23
N PRO A 61 17.71 -2.60 0.68
CA PRO A 61 18.53 -3.51 1.49
C PRO A 61 19.67 -2.82 2.21
N ALA A 62 20.29 -1.81 1.59
CA ALA A 62 21.37 -1.06 2.21
C ALA A 62 20.95 -0.38 3.52
N LEU A 63 19.69 0.00 3.64
CA LEU A 63 19.13 0.62 4.83
C LEU A 63 18.36 -0.36 5.69
N ARG A 64 18.11 -1.57 5.20
CA ARG A 64 17.31 -2.60 5.87
C ARG A 64 15.92 -2.13 6.23
N THR A 65 15.32 -1.28 5.40
CA THR A 65 14.01 -0.72 5.63
C THR A 65 13.34 -0.34 4.33
N PHE A 66 12.04 -0.11 4.39
CA PHE A 66 11.30 0.47 3.28
C PHE A 66 11.56 1.97 3.28
N ALA A 67 11.86 2.53 2.10
CA ALA A 67 12.14 3.95 1.96
C ALA A 67 10.97 4.72 1.36
N ARG A 68 10.01 4.02 0.78
CA ARG A 68 8.80 4.63 0.23
C ARG A 68 7.69 3.61 0.17
N TYR A 69 6.46 4.06 0.41
CA TYR A 69 5.29 3.30 0.01
C TYR A 69 4.18 4.24 -0.43
N GLU A 70 3.36 3.74 -1.35
CA GLU A 70 2.20 4.44 -1.86
C GLU A 70 1.00 3.52 -1.73
N THR A 71 -0.10 4.04 -1.21
CA THR A 71 -1.35 3.28 -1.07
C THR A 71 -2.46 4.04 -1.76
N LEU A 72 -3.21 3.31 -2.59
CA LEU A 72 -4.43 3.83 -3.19
C LEU A 72 -5.53 2.80 -2.99
N GLU A 73 -6.63 3.24 -2.42
CA GLU A 73 -7.81 2.39 -2.26
C GLU A 73 -9.00 3.06 -2.91
N VAL A 74 -9.65 2.34 -3.83
CA VAL A 74 -10.81 2.85 -4.56
C VAL A 74 -11.95 1.84 -4.48
N THR A 75 -13.16 2.37 -4.45
CA THR A 75 -14.36 1.54 -4.52
C THR A 75 -14.64 1.15 -5.97
N GLN A 76 -15.53 0.21 -6.16
CA GLN A 76 -15.98 -0.19 -7.50
C GLN A 76 -16.64 0.95 -8.27
N ARG A 77 -17.06 2.00 -7.57
CA ARG A 77 -17.65 3.20 -8.18
C ARG A 77 -16.62 4.26 -8.51
N GLY A 78 -15.34 4.01 -8.20
CA GLY A 78 -14.28 4.95 -8.44
C GLY A 78 -14.05 5.96 -7.33
N GLU A 79 -14.70 5.81 -6.18
CA GLU A 79 -14.47 6.68 -5.03
C GLU A 79 -13.13 6.35 -4.37
N VAL A 80 -12.33 7.37 -4.12
CA VAL A 80 -11.04 7.20 -3.47
C VAL A 80 -11.23 7.17 -1.96
N LEU A 81 -10.90 6.06 -1.32
CA LEU A 81 -11.00 5.89 0.12
C LEU A 81 -9.68 6.19 0.83
N ALA A 82 -8.57 5.95 0.16
CA ALA A 82 -7.24 6.24 0.69
C ALA A 82 -6.30 6.57 -0.45
N ASP A 83 -5.46 7.56 -0.24
CA ASP A 83 -4.43 7.97 -1.19
C ASP A 83 -3.31 8.56 -0.35
N GLN A 84 -2.31 7.73 -0.07
CA GLN A 84 -1.23 8.10 0.82
C GLN A 84 0.11 7.74 0.22
N THR A 85 1.07 8.62 0.41
CA THR A 85 2.46 8.37 0.04
C THR A 85 3.33 8.67 1.25
N TRP A 86 4.23 7.75 1.55
CA TRP A 86 5.20 7.93 2.61
C TRP A 86 6.59 7.77 2.03
N GLU A 87 7.51 8.66 2.44
CA GLU A 87 8.90 8.63 2.01
C GLU A 87 9.81 8.85 3.20
N LEU A 88 10.95 8.17 3.17
CA LEU A 88 11.96 8.32 4.22
C LEU A 88 12.64 9.69 4.09
N ASP A 89 12.51 10.51 5.12
CA ASP A 89 13.09 11.87 5.15
C ASP A 89 14.56 11.86 5.47
N SER A 90 14.94 11.02 6.42
CA SER A 90 16.30 10.96 6.89
C SER A 90 16.59 9.57 7.40
N PHE A 91 17.85 9.22 7.42
CA PHE A 91 18.30 7.93 7.88
C PHE A 91 19.46 8.10 8.83
N LYS A 92 19.39 7.45 9.99
CA LYS A 92 20.47 7.41 10.97
C LYS A 92 20.79 5.98 11.30
N LEU A 93 22.08 5.65 11.16
CA LEU A 93 22.62 4.41 11.66
C LEU A 93 23.04 4.59 13.12
N HIS A 94 22.60 3.66 13.92
CA HIS A 94 22.99 3.62 15.32
C HIS A 94 23.81 2.39 15.61
#